data_6ffc7985e4f47fcd379d18cfba6f7dd4
#
_entry.id   6ffc7985e4f47fcd379d18cfba6f7dd4
#
_cell.length_a   1.000
_cell.length_b   1.000
_cell.length_c   1.000
_cell.angle_alpha   90.00
_cell.angle_beta   90.00
_cell.angle_gamma   90.00
#
_symmetry.space_group_name_H-M   'P 1'
#
loop_
_entity.id
_entity.type
_entity.pdbx_description
1 polymer ?
#
loop_
_entity_poly.entity_id
_entity_poly.type
_entity_poly.pdbx_seq_one_letter_code
_entity_poly.pdbx_strand_id
1 'polypeptide(L)'
;NGLSATDLVNREKDEISAILLDLVMPVMDGFRFLEWMNRENLMSKIPVLVISGENTVRNEKVCFDAGVSDFIARPFNSILVKKRVQNVVSHFVYKNRLEDKVAEQTEVLKKAYRTLKYQAQKLEKRNEDIIDMLGTIVEYRSLESGEHIQRVKNYTRILAEKYAELYPECGLDRKHIDMIVSASSLHDLGKISIPDSILMKPGRLTKDEFEYM
;
A
#
# COMPACT_ATOMS: atom_id res chain seq x y z
N ASN A 1 5.11 11.75 45.93
CA ASN A 1 3.99 12.51 45.43
C ASN A 1 4.04 12.64 43.90
N GLY A 2 2.92 13.03 43.27
CA GLY A 2 2.82 13.12 41.81
C GLY A 2 3.82 14.06 41.16
N LEU A 3 4.14 15.19 41.79
CA LEU A 3 5.11 16.16 41.26
C LEU A 3 6.53 15.58 41.18
N SER A 4 6.97 14.88 42.23
CA SER A 4 8.27 14.18 42.18
C SER A 4 8.28 13.04 41.15
N ALA A 5 7.12 12.43 40.90
CA ALA A 5 6.99 11.41 39.88
C ALA A 5 7.10 12.00 38.46
N THR A 6 6.52 13.19 38.20
CA THR A 6 6.69 13.86 36.90
C THR A 6 8.14 14.18 36.59
N ASP A 7 8.90 14.66 37.59
CA ASP A 7 10.33 14.96 37.44
C ASP A 7 11.13 13.70 37.12
N LEU A 8 10.84 12.57 37.80
CA LEU A 8 11.50 11.30 37.56
C LEU A 8 11.18 10.75 36.16
N VAL A 9 9.91 10.76 35.78
CA VAL A 9 9.49 10.29 34.45
C VAL A 9 10.12 11.12 33.35
N ASN A 10 10.17 12.45 33.49
CA ASN A 10 10.83 13.31 32.49
C ASN A 10 12.32 12.99 32.31
N ARG A 11 12.98 12.59 33.37
CA ARG A 11 14.44 12.32 33.38
C ARG A 11 14.78 10.91 32.91
N GLU A 12 13.96 9.91 33.26
CA GLU A 12 14.29 8.49 33.12
C GLU A 12 13.23 7.70 32.35
N LYS A 13 12.39 8.36 31.52
CA LYS A 13 11.25 7.76 30.83
C LYS A 13 11.59 6.49 30.02
N ASP A 14 12.81 6.40 29.48
CA ASP A 14 13.24 5.28 28.63
C ASP A 14 13.70 4.07 29.46
N GLU A 15 13.92 4.24 30.78
CA GLU A 15 14.30 3.18 31.70
C GLU A 15 13.10 2.64 32.51
N ILE A 16 11.95 3.35 32.48
CA ILE A 16 10.79 2.98 33.25
C ILE A 16 9.97 1.92 32.50
N SER A 17 9.87 0.72 33.06
CA SER A 17 9.09 -0.39 32.49
C SER A 17 7.60 -0.32 32.83
N ALA A 18 7.22 0.23 33.96
CA ALA A 18 5.82 0.43 34.40
C ALA A 18 5.76 1.42 35.57
N ILE A 19 4.61 2.04 35.77
CA ILE A 19 4.33 2.91 36.91
C ILE A 19 3.25 2.28 37.77
N LEU A 20 3.52 2.11 39.08
CA LEU A 20 2.53 1.79 40.09
C LEU A 20 2.12 3.08 40.77
N LEU A 21 0.86 3.52 40.55
CA LEU A 21 0.35 4.81 40.96
C LEU A 21 -0.69 4.66 42.07
N ASP A 22 -0.44 5.32 43.20
CA ASP A 22 -1.50 5.57 44.20
C ASP A 22 -2.32 6.82 43.81
N LEU A 23 -3.64 6.74 43.95
CA LEU A 23 -4.51 7.90 43.66
C LEU A 23 -4.45 8.96 44.77
N VAL A 24 -4.32 8.54 46.02
CA VAL A 24 -4.34 9.46 47.15
C VAL A 24 -2.90 9.82 47.54
N MET A 25 -2.44 10.96 47.05
CA MET A 25 -1.10 11.47 47.35
C MET A 25 -1.14 12.96 47.69
N PRO A 26 -0.23 13.47 48.58
CA PRO A 26 -0.12 14.89 48.87
C PRO A 26 0.50 15.65 47.68
N VAL A 27 0.25 16.96 47.62
CA VAL A 27 0.78 17.91 46.63
C VAL A 27 0.13 17.75 45.25
N MET A 28 0.39 16.63 44.56
CA MET A 28 -0.25 16.24 43.30
C MET A 28 -0.80 14.83 43.49
N ASP A 29 -2.10 14.66 43.33
CA ASP A 29 -2.79 13.38 43.40
C ASP A 29 -2.57 12.52 42.11
N GLY A 30 -3.01 11.27 42.16
CA GLY A 30 -2.85 10.35 41.04
C GLY A 30 -3.65 10.73 39.80
N PHE A 31 -4.83 11.39 39.96
CA PHE A 31 -5.62 11.83 38.80
C PHE A 31 -4.92 12.93 38.02
N ARG A 32 -4.38 13.92 38.71
CA ARG A 32 -3.60 15.00 38.07
C ARG A 32 -2.32 14.45 37.41
N PHE A 33 -1.71 13.42 38.00
CA PHE A 33 -0.58 12.74 37.38
C PHE A 33 -0.98 12.02 36.09
N LEU A 34 -2.12 11.31 36.07
CA LEU A 34 -2.66 10.67 34.85
C LEU A 34 -3.00 11.70 33.76
N GLU A 35 -3.61 12.83 34.12
CA GLU A 35 -3.87 13.93 33.17
C GLU A 35 -2.57 14.46 32.57
N TRP A 36 -1.53 14.62 33.38
CA TRP A 36 -0.21 15.03 32.89
C TRP A 36 0.39 13.99 31.96
N MET A 37 0.36 12.69 32.30
CA MET A 37 0.84 11.59 31.46
C MET A 37 0.13 11.58 30.09
N ASN A 38 -1.17 11.81 30.08
CA ASN A 38 -1.96 11.90 28.84
C ASN A 38 -1.56 13.10 27.98
N ARG A 39 -1.43 14.28 28.59
CA ARG A 39 -1.03 15.51 27.91
C ARG A 39 0.35 15.38 27.25
N GLU A 40 1.28 14.69 27.91
CA GLU A 40 2.62 14.44 27.40
C GLU A 40 2.70 13.21 26.46
N ASN A 41 1.58 12.56 26.14
CA ASN A 41 1.49 11.32 25.34
C ASN A 41 2.36 10.17 25.88
N LEU A 42 2.51 10.07 27.20
CA LEU A 42 3.35 9.04 27.86
C LEU A 42 2.58 7.76 28.17
N MET A 43 1.25 7.78 28.21
CA MET A 43 0.41 6.59 28.44
C MET A 43 0.60 5.52 27.37
N SER A 44 0.95 5.90 26.14
CA SER A 44 1.27 4.99 25.05
C SER A 44 2.69 4.39 25.13
N LYS A 45 3.56 4.94 25.99
CA LYS A 45 4.97 4.54 26.12
C LYS A 45 5.25 3.80 27.42
N ILE A 46 4.55 4.12 28.50
CA ILE A 46 4.77 3.57 29.83
C ILE A 46 3.43 3.11 30.40
N PRO A 47 3.25 1.80 30.66
CA PRO A 47 2.00 1.30 31.24
C PRO A 47 1.86 1.75 32.70
N VAL A 48 0.68 2.19 33.06
CA VAL A 48 0.33 2.62 34.42
C VAL A 48 -0.64 1.63 35.06
N LEU A 49 -0.31 1.14 36.26
CA LEU A 49 -1.19 0.37 37.11
C LEU A 49 -1.56 1.22 38.34
N VAL A 50 -2.83 1.39 38.58
CA VAL A 50 -3.32 2.13 39.73
C VAL A 50 -3.49 1.20 40.93
N ILE A 51 -3.04 1.64 42.10
CA ILE A 51 -3.27 0.96 43.40
C ILE A 51 -4.05 1.92 44.29
N SER A 52 -5.29 1.58 44.66
CA SER A 52 -6.12 2.46 45.49
C SER A 52 -6.86 1.71 46.61
N GLY A 53 -7.01 2.37 47.77
CA GLY A 53 -7.89 1.90 48.84
C GLY A 53 -9.33 2.36 48.69
N GLU A 54 -9.59 3.37 47.86
CA GLU A 54 -10.92 3.84 47.52
C GLU A 54 -11.54 3.05 46.39
N ASN A 55 -12.24 1.97 46.71
CA ASN A 55 -12.82 1.04 45.77
C ASN A 55 -14.23 1.50 45.33
N THR A 56 -14.32 2.65 44.66
CA THR A 56 -15.57 3.07 44.03
C THR A 56 -15.50 2.71 42.54
N VAL A 57 -16.53 2.05 42.02
CA VAL A 57 -16.70 1.71 40.59
C VAL A 57 -16.50 2.95 39.70
N ARG A 58 -16.82 4.13 40.23
CA ARG A 58 -16.64 5.41 39.55
C ARG A 58 -15.16 5.73 39.34
N ASN A 59 -14.31 5.55 40.33
CA ASN A 59 -12.86 5.85 40.25
C ASN A 59 -12.15 4.88 39.30
N GLU A 60 -12.53 3.61 39.34
CA GLU A 60 -12.01 2.59 38.45
C GLU A 60 -12.31 2.91 36.99
N LYS A 61 -13.56 3.27 36.67
CA LYS A 61 -13.96 3.68 35.33
C LYS A 61 -13.17 4.90 34.83
N VAL A 62 -13.05 5.94 35.65
CA VAL A 62 -12.28 7.16 35.31
C VAL A 62 -10.82 6.83 35.01
N CYS A 63 -10.21 5.91 35.77
CA CYS A 63 -8.84 5.48 35.51
C CYS A 63 -8.69 4.73 34.17
N PHE A 64 -9.61 3.81 33.85
CA PHE A 64 -9.59 3.10 32.57
C PHE A 64 -9.86 4.05 31.39
N ASP A 65 -10.80 4.97 31.54
CA ASP A 65 -11.08 6.01 30.53
C ASP A 65 -9.85 6.93 30.32
N ALA A 66 -9.01 7.12 31.34
CA ALA A 66 -7.72 7.82 31.25
C ALA A 66 -6.58 6.98 30.64
N GLY A 67 -6.81 5.70 30.29
CA GLY A 67 -5.82 4.83 29.65
C GLY A 67 -4.95 4.00 30.61
N VAL A 68 -5.35 3.86 31.88
CA VAL A 68 -4.67 3.01 32.86
C VAL A 68 -4.74 1.54 32.42
N SER A 69 -3.62 0.84 32.53
CA SER A 69 -3.49 -0.55 32.06
C SER A 69 -4.12 -1.58 33.00
N ASP A 70 -4.15 -1.29 34.30
CA ASP A 70 -4.79 -2.16 35.31
C ASP A 70 -5.09 -1.38 36.59
N PHE A 71 -6.08 -1.86 37.38
CA PHE A 71 -6.49 -1.28 38.65
C PHE A 71 -6.45 -2.34 39.74
N ILE A 72 -5.79 -2.06 40.87
CA ILE A 72 -5.56 -2.98 41.97
C ILE A 72 -6.13 -2.38 43.25
N ALA A 73 -7.20 -3.01 43.77
CA ALA A 73 -7.84 -2.59 45.00
C ALA A 73 -7.06 -3.03 46.24
N ARG A 74 -7.04 -2.22 47.30
CA ARG A 74 -6.56 -2.60 48.65
C ARG A 74 -7.68 -3.25 49.47
N PRO A 75 -7.37 -4.27 50.31
CA PRO A 75 -6.06 -4.87 50.56
C PRO A 75 -5.65 -5.83 49.43
N PHE A 76 -4.37 -5.85 49.06
CA PHE A 76 -3.83 -6.66 47.96
C PHE A 76 -2.80 -7.69 48.44
N ASN A 77 -2.69 -8.78 47.70
CA ASN A 77 -1.62 -9.77 47.84
C ASN A 77 -0.41 -9.37 46.96
N SER A 78 0.79 -9.26 47.55
CA SER A 78 2.02 -8.87 46.86
C SER A 78 2.38 -9.79 45.69
N ILE A 79 2.09 -11.10 45.80
CA ILE A 79 2.31 -12.10 44.74
C ILE A 79 1.41 -11.79 43.52
N LEU A 80 0.15 -11.46 43.81
CA LEU A 80 -0.82 -11.11 42.75
C LEU A 80 -0.45 -9.81 42.05
N VAL A 81 -0.04 -8.78 42.83
CA VAL A 81 0.45 -7.52 42.26
C VAL A 81 1.63 -7.74 41.35
N LYS A 82 2.65 -8.52 41.80
CA LYS A 82 3.80 -8.87 40.98
C LYS A 82 3.41 -9.54 39.66
N LYS A 83 2.47 -10.49 39.72
CA LYS A 83 1.97 -11.18 38.50
C LYS A 83 1.25 -10.22 37.55
N ARG A 84 0.40 -9.32 38.06
CA ARG A 84 -0.29 -8.31 37.23
C ARG A 84 0.68 -7.36 36.55
N VAL A 85 1.68 -6.84 37.31
CA VAL A 85 2.73 -6.00 36.73
C VAL A 85 3.50 -6.72 35.63
N GLN A 86 3.92 -7.98 35.89
CA GLN A 86 4.61 -8.78 34.88
C GLN A 86 3.79 -8.98 33.62
N ASN A 87 2.50 -9.29 33.76
CA ASN A 87 1.59 -9.47 32.61
C ASN A 87 1.44 -8.17 31.81
N VAL A 88 1.21 -7.04 32.49
CA VAL A 88 1.04 -5.74 31.84
C VAL A 88 2.32 -5.34 31.10
N VAL A 89 3.49 -5.44 31.75
CA VAL A 89 4.79 -5.14 31.13
C VAL A 89 5.04 -6.04 29.92
N SER A 90 4.84 -7.36 30.06
CA SER A 90 5.05 -8.31 28.97
C SER A 90 4.13 -8.00 27.76
N HIS A 91 2.86 -7.73 28.04
CA HIS A 91 1.89 -7.39 26.99
C HIS A 91 2.24 -6.06 26.30
N PHE A 92 2.69 -5.07 27.06
CA PHE A 92 3.08 -3.77 26.54
C PHE A 92 4.32 -3.86 25.64
N VAL A 93 5.36 -4.57 26.08
CA VAL A 93 6.57 -4.84 25.29
C VAL A 93 6.23 -5.59 24.01
N TYR A 94 5.37 -6.61 24.11
CA TYR A 94 4.94 -7.38 22.94
C TYR A 94 4.17 -6.52 21.92
N LYS A 95 3.24 -5.69 22.40
CA LYS A 95 2.48 -4.77 21.57
C LYS A 95 3.40 -3.80 20.79
N ASN A 96 4.32 -3.12 21.50
CA ASN A 96 5.24 -2.17 20.87
C ASN A 96 6.13 -2.85 19.83
N ARG A 97 6.67 -4.03 20.15
CA ARG A 97 7.46 -4.84 19.19
C ARG A 97 6.64 -5.23 17.95
N LEU A 98 5.35 -5.52 18.13
CA LEU A 98 4.47 -5.85 17.01
C LEU A 98 4.22 -4.61 16.13
N GLU A 99 3.96 -3.45 16.73
CA GLU A 99 3.76 -2.19 16.02
C GLU A 99 5.01 -1.81 15.20
N ASP A 100 6.21 -1.91 15.77
CA ASP A 100 7.47 -1.67 15.06
C ASP A 100 7.63 -2.63 13.87
N LYS A 101 7.34 -3.92 14.08
CA LYS A 101 7.44 -4.93 13.04
C LYS A 101 6.44 -4.70 11.91
N VAL A 102 5.20 -4.29 12.23
CA VAL A 102 4.19 -3.92 11.23
C VAL A 102 4.63 -2.69 10.43
N ALA A 103 5.20 -1.68 11.09
CA ALA A 103 5.72 -0.49 10.43
C ALA A 103 6.86 -0.85 9.46
N GLU A 104 7.83 -1.66 9.89
CA GLU A 104 8.93 -2.16 9.06
C GLU A 104 8.42 -2.95 7.84
N GLN A 105 7.52 -3.92 8.07
CA GLN A 105 6.94 -4.72 6.98
C GLN A 105 6.13 -3.87 6.00
N THR A 106 5.43 -2.87 6.49
CA THR A 106 4.65 -1.94 5.66
C THR A 106 5.56 -1.15 4.73
N GLU A 107 6.72 -0.67 5.21
CA GLU A 107 7.68 0.05 4.38
C GLU A 107 8.35 -0.86 3.33
N VAL A 108 8.69 -2.09 3.70
CA VAL A 108 9.21 -3.09 2.74
C VAL A 108 8.18 -3.39 1.65
N LEU A 109 6.92 -3.61 2.04
CA LEU A 109 5.83 -3.87 1.10
C LEU A 109 5.59 -2.69 0.14
N LYS A 110 5.59 -1.46 0.65
CA LYS A 110 5.45 -0.27 -0.19
C LYS A 110 6.58 -0.15 -1.23
N LYS A 111 7.83 -0.44 -0.82
CA LYS A 111 8.98 -0.43 -1.75
C LYS A 111 8.82 -1.52 -2.82
N ALA A 112 8.49 -2.74 -2.43
CA ALA A 112 8.26 -3.85 -3.35
C ALA A 112 7.14 -3.54 -4.35
N TYR A 113 6.01 -2.99 -3.88
CA TYR A 113 4.90 -2.58 -4.73
C TYR A 113 5.29 -1.51 -5.77
N ARG A 114 6.07 -0.49 -5.35
CA ARG A 114 6.55 0.54 -6.29
C ARG A 114 7.46 -0.05 -7.37
N THR A 115 8.37 -0.95 -6.98
CA THR A 115 9.27 -1.64 -7.90
C THR A 115 8.49 -2.51 -8.89
N LEU A 116 7.53 -3.29 -8.40
CA LEU A 116 6.68 -4.14 -9.24
C LEU A 116 5.86 -3.32 -10.25
N LYS A 117 5.27 -2.21 -9.79
CA LYS A 117 4.52 -1.29 -10.66
C LYS A 117 5.40 -0.71 -11.76
N TYR A 118 6.62 -0.28 -11.41
CA TYR A 118 7.58 0.22 -12.40
C TYR A 118 7.99 -0.84 -13.43
N GLN A 119 8.25 -2.08 -12.96
CA GLN A 119 8.59 -3.19 -13.86
C GLN A 119 7.43 -3.55 -14.79
N ALA A 120 6.19 -3.57 -14.28
CA ALA A 120 5.01 -3.83 -15.09
C ALA A 120 4.85 -2.79 -16.22
N GLN A 121 4.97 -1.49 -15.90
CA GLN A 121 4.90 -0.42 -16.89
C GLN A 121 6.02 -0.52 -17.94
N LYS A 122 7.24 -0.87 -17.49
CA LYS A 122 8.37 -1.05 -18.39
C LYS A 122 8.18 -2.25 -19.32
N LEU A 123 7.60 -3.34 -18.83
CA LEU A 123 7.27 -4.51 -19.63
C LEU A 123 6.20 -4.20 -20.68
N GLU A 124 5.15 -3.50 -20.30
CA GLU A 124 4.08 -3.05 -21.20
C GLU A 124 4.64 -2.20 -22.33
N LYS A 125 5.46 -1.20 -22.01
CA LYS A 125 6.13 -0.38 -23.02
C LYS A 125 7.03 -1.19 -23.95
N ARG A 126 7.81 -2.14 -23.42
CA ARG A 126 8.65 -3.01 -24.25
C ARG A 126 7.83 -3.88 -25.20
N ASN A 127 6.66 -4.36 -24.74
CA ASN A 127 5.77 -5.12 -25.61
C ASN A 127 5.24 -4.25 -26.76
N GLU A 128 4.84 -3.00 -26.49
CA GLU A 128 4.46 -2.04 -27.53
C GLU A 128 5.59 -1.78 -28.53
N ASP A 129 6.81 -1.53 -28.05
CA ASP A 129 7.99 -1.32 -28.87
C ASP A 129 8.28 -2.53 -29.79
N ILE A 130 8.10 -3.76 -29.28
CA ILE A 130 8.27 -4.99 -30.07
C ILE A 130 7.18 -5.12 -31.14
N ILE A 131 5.93 -4.83 -30.80
CA ILE A 131 4.81 -4.86 -31.75
C ILE A 131 5.04 -3.85 -32.88
N ASP A 132 5.44 -2.63 -32.55
CA ASP A 132 5.73 -1.57 -33.53
C ASP A 132 6.94 -1.94 -34.40
N MET A 133 7.99 -2.55 -33.83
CA MET A 133 9.14 -3.03 -34.57
C MET A 133 8.76 -4.14 -35.56
N LEU A 134 7.95 -5.12 -35.13
CA LEU A 134 7.50 -6.21 -36.01
C LEU A 134 6.66 -5.65 -37.17
N GLY A 135 5.73 -4.76 -36.89
CA GLY A 135 4.96 -4.09 -37.94
C GLY A 135 5.85 -3.37 -38.93
N THR A 136 6.83 -2.58 -38.46
CA THR A 136 7.78 -1.83 -39.28
C THR A 136 8.61 -2.75 -40.18
N ILE A 137 9.08 -3.91 -39.67
CA ILE A 137 9.83 -4.90 -40.46
C ILE A 137 9.00 -5.45 -41.63
N VAL A 138 7.71 -5.71 -41.35
CA VAL A 138 6.77 -6.22 -42.37
C VAL A 138 6.51 -5.17 -43.46
N GLU A 139 6.28 -3.93 -43.08
CA GLU A 139 6.05 -2.82 -44.00
C GLU A 139 7.30 -2.55 -44.89
N TYR A 140 8.47 -2.59 -44.30
CA TYR A 140 9.71 -2.40 -45.05
C TYR A 140 9.87 -3.44 -46.21
N ARG A 141 9.37 -4.68 -46.01
CA ARG A 141 9.33 -5.70 -47.10
C ARG A 141 8.36 -5.33 -48.22
N SER A 142 7.26 -4.63 -47.91
CA SER A 142 6.24 -4.24 -48.91
C SER A 142 6.47 -2.86 -49.55
N LEU A 143 7.66 -2.25 -49.32
CA LEU A 143 8.02 -0.91 -49.79
C LEU A 143 7.11 0.21 -49.28
N GLU A 144 6.37 -0.03 -48.23
CA GLU A 144 5.58 1.00 -47.55
C GLU A 144 6.46 1.82 -46.59
N SER A 145 6.11 3.10 -46.41
CA SER A 145 6.87 3.94 -45.49
C SER A 145 6.52 3.65 -44.05
N GLY A 146 7.50 3.63 -43.12
CA GLY A 146 7.27 3.43 -41.68
C GLY A 146 6.29 4.39 -41.01
N GLU A 147 5.89 5.45 -41.71
CA GLU A 147 4.82 6.36 -41.30
C GLU A 147 3.40 5.73 -41.43
N HIS A 148 3.28 4.67 -42.24
CA HIS A 148 1.97 4.00 -42.46
C HIS A 148 1.44 3.40 -41.14
N ILE A 149 2.24 2.68 -40.37
CA ILE A 149 1.85 2.14 -39.05
C ILE A 149 1.33 3.24 -38.14
N GLN A 150 2.04 4.37 -38.07
CA GLN A 150 1.62 5.46 -37.21
C GLN A 150 0.25 6.04 -37.66
N ARG A 151 0.04 6.14 -38.96
CA ARG A 151 -1.27 6.56 -39.50
C ARG A 151 -2.37 5.56 -39.17
N VAL A 152 -2.12 4.26 -39.35
CA VAL A 152 -3.05 3.18 -38.99
C VAL A 152 -3.44 3.25 -37.52
N LYS A 153 -2.45 3.35 -36.62
CA LYS A 153 -2.68 3.50 -35.16
C LYS A 153 -3.55 4.71 -34.85
N ASN A 154 -3.25 5.86 -35.46
CA ASN A 154 -3.99 7.10 -35.23
C ASN A 154 -5.45 6.99 -35.71
N TYR A 155 -5.67 6.45 -36.90
CA TYR A 155 -7.04 6.25 -37.42
C TYR A 155 -7.81 5.21 -36.60
N THR A 156 -7.16 4.11 -36.21
CA THR A 156 -7.76 3.10 -35.34
C THR A 156 -8.20 3.70 -34.02
N ARG A 157 -7.37 4.55 -33.39
CA ARG A 157 -7.71 5.24 -32.16
C ARG A 157 -8.95 6.12 -32.32
N ILE A 158 -8.94 6.99 -33.34
CA ILE A 158 -10.06 7.92 -33.60
C ILE A 158 -11.36 7.14 -33.81
N LEU A 159 -11.30 6.05 -34.59
CA LEU A 159 -12.48 5.22 -34.87
C LEU A 159 -12.96 4.49 -33.61
N ALA A 160 -12.06 3.90 -32.83
CA ALA A 160 -12.41 3.16 -31.61
C ALA A 160 -12.98 4.07 -30.51
N GLU A 161 -12.38 5.26 -30.33
CA GLU A 161 -12.90 6.27 -29.39
C GLU A 161 -14.30 6.74 -29.81
N LYS A 162 -14.50 7.03 -31.10
CA LYS A 162 -15.80 7.44 -31.60
C LYS A 162 -16.84 6.33 -31.55
N TYR A 163 -16.44 5.09 -31.80
CA TYR A 163 -17.30 3.94 -31.66
C TYR A 163 -17.75 3.73 -30.21
N ALA A 164 -16.83 3.83 -29.25
CA ALA A 164 -17.13 3.73 -27.82
C ALA A 164 -18.08 4.84 -27.34
N GLU A 165 -17.93 6.04 -27.88
CA GLU A 165 -18.84 7.17 -27.59
C GLU A 165 -20.27 6.94 -28.14
N LEU A 166 -20.38 6.41 -29.34
CA LEU A 166 -21.68 6.18 -30.01
C LEU A 166 -22.42 4.93 -29.49
N TYR A 167 -21.65 3.94 -29.00
CA TYR A 167 -22.18 2.64 -28.57
C TYR A 167 -21.63 2.28 -27.17
N PRO A 168 -22.05 3.00 -26.10
CA PRO A 168 -21.56 2.76 -24.73
C PRO A 168 -21.77 1.32 -24.24
N GLU A 169 -22.78 0.64 -24.78
CA GLU A 169 -23.11 -0.75 -24.46
C GLU A 169 -22.03 -1.75 -24.88
N CYS A 170 -21.13 -1.39 -25.79
CA CYS A 170 -20.02 -2.26 -26.22
C CYS A 170 -18.95 -2.45 -25.15
N GLY A 171 -18.95 -1.61 -24.09
CA GLY A 171 -18.03 -1.72 -22.96
C GLY A 171 -16.56 -1.48 -23.31
N LEU A 172 -16.26 -0.77 -24.42
CA LEU A 172 -14.89 -0.41 -24.79
C LEU A 172 -14.36 0.70 -23.87
N ASP A 173 -13.63 0.33 -22.85
CA ASP A 173 -12.89 1.28 -22.03
C ASP A 173 -11.56 1.68 -22.69
N ARG A 174 -10.88 2.64 -22.09
CA ARG A 174 -9.59 3.16 -22.59
C ARG A 174 -8.54 2.05 -22.77
N LYS A 175 -8.53 1.06 -21.87
CA LYS A 175 -7.58 -0.04 -21.92
C LYS A 175 -7.82 -0.96 -23.13
N HIS A 176 -9.08 -1.24 -23.43
CA HIS A 176 -9.48 -1.98 -24.64
C HIS A 176 -9.10 -1.22 -25.91
N ILE A 177 -9.33 0.10 -25.94
CA ILE A 177 -8.95 0.95 -27.08
C ILE A 177 -7.43 0.93 -27.29
N ASP A 178 -6.63 1.11 -26.24
CA ASP A 178 -5.17 1.06 -26.33
C ASP A 178 -4.67 -0.30 -26.85
N MET A 179 -5.29 -1.40 -26.44
CA MET A 179 -4.98 -2.74 -26.94
C MET A 179 -5.33 -2.90 -28.42
N ILE A 180 -6.49 -2.44 -28.87
CA ILE A 180 -6.92 -2.46 -30.28
C ILE A 180 -5.94 -1.64 -31.15
N VAL A 181 -5.57 -0.43 -30.66
CA VAL A 181 -4.62 0.44 -31.35
C VAL A 181 -3.23 -0.22 -31.47
N SER A 182 -2.75 -0.86 -30.41
CA SER A 182 -1.50 -1.59 -30.44
C SER A 182 -1.54 -2.77 -31.41
N ALA A 183 -2.63 -3.55 -31.37
CA ALA A 183 -2.83 -4.69 -32.26
C ALA A 183 -2.93 -4.28 -33.75
N SER A 184 -3.41 -3.07 -34.04
CA SER A 184 -3.52 -2.58 -35.42
C SER A 184 -2.17 -2.47 -36.15
N SER A 185 -1.06 -2.34 -35.42
CA SER A 185 0.29 -2.39 -36.00
C SER A 185 0.62 -3.74 -36.67
N LEU A 186 -0.09 -4.79 -36.32
CA LEU A 186 0.15 -6.17 -36.80
C LEU A 186 -0.80 -6.56 -37.96
N HIS A 187 -1.61 -5.63 -38.48
CA HIS A 187 -2.64 -5.94 -39.48
C HIS A 187 -2.08 -6.67 -40.73
N ASP A 188 -0.84 -6.39 -41.08
CA ASP A 188 -0.14 -6.95 -42.24
C ASP A 188 0.87 -8.06 -41.91
N LEU A 189 0.93 -8.53 -40.66
CA LEU A 189 1.89 -9.51 -40.19
C LEU A 189 1.89 -10.78 -41.05
N GLY A 190 0.76 -11.17 -41.63
CA GLY A 190 0.62 -12.29 -42.52
C GLY A 190 1.48 -12.20 -43.78
N LYS A 191 1.86 -10.99 -44.22
CA LYS A 191 2.75 -10.77 -45.39
C LYS A 191 4.15 -11.42 -45.22
N ILE A 192 4.55 -11.74 -44.00
CA ILE A 192 5.84 -12.45 -43.72
C ILE A 192 5.92 -13.79 -44.44
N SER A 193 4.80 -14.48 -44.58
CA SER A 193 4.74 -15.80 -45.24
C SER A 193 4.65 -15.73 -46.74
N ILE A 194 4.43 -14.55 -47.34
CA ILE A 194 4.28 -14.37 -48.78
C ILE A 194 5.67 -14.30 -49.44
N PRO A 195 5.96 -15.09 -50.48
CA PRO A 195 7.22 -15.00 -51.25
C PRO A 195 7.40 -13.63 -51.91
N ASP A 196 8.64 -13.12 -51.95
CA ASP A 196 8.95 -11.84 -52.58
C ASP A 196 8.55 -11.79 -54.06
N SER A 197 8.60 -12.92 -54.76
CA SER A 197 8.15 -13.03 -56.17
C SER A 197 6.67 -12.69 -56.39
N ILE A 198 5.84 -12.84 -55.35
CA ILE A 198 4.43 -12.48 -55.37
C ILE A 198 4.23 -11.08 -54.75
N LEU A 199 4.81 -10.87 -53.57
CA LEU A 199 4.65 -9.60 -52.81
C LEU A 199 5.19 -8.40 -53.58
N MET A 200 6.33 -8.56 -54.28
CA MET A 200 7.04 -7.50 -55.00
C MET A 200 6.80 -7.57 -56.53
N LYS A 201 5.83 -8.35 -56.97
CA LYS A 201 5.57 -8.54 -58.39
C LYS A 201 5.21 -7.22 -59.10
N PRO A 202 5.99 -6.82 -60.12
CA PRO A 202 5.64 -5.62 -60.92
C PRO A 202 4.44 -5.95 -61.82
N GLY A 203 3.24 -5.58 -61.46
CA GLY A 203 2.03 -5.78 -62.26
C GLY A 203 0.90 -6.51 -61.49
N ARG A 204 -0.10 -6.98 -62.25
CA ARG A 204 -1.24 -7.67 -61.64
C ARG A 204 -0.87 -9.11 -61.27
N LEU A 205 -1.36 -9.58 -60.13
CA LEU A 205 -1.29 -10.96 -59.71
C LEU A 205 -2.18 -11.84 -60.61
N THR A 206 -1.73 -13.06 -60.89
CA THR A 206 -2.62 -14.09 -61.47
C THR A 206 -3.67 -14.52 -60.45
N LYS A 207 -4.67 -15.27 -60.87
CA LYS A 207 -5.72 -15.74 -59.95
C LYS A 207 -5.13 -16.60 -58.83
N ASP A 208 -4.23 -17.51 -59.16
CA ASP A 208 -3.59 -18.42 -58.20
C ASP A 208 -2.66 -17.65 -57.21
N GLU A 209 -1.91 -16.66 -57.71
CA GLU A 209 -1.09 -15.79 -56.87
C GLU A 209 -1.93 -14.92 -55.92
N PHE A 210 -3.10 -14.48 -56.41
CA PHE A 210 -4.05 -13.69 -55.56
C PHE A 210 -4.68 -14.55 -54.46
N GLU A 211 -5.02 -15.81 -54.79
CA GLU A 211 -5.54 -16.76 -53.79
C GLU A 211 -4.47 -17.10 -52.76
N TYR A 212 -3.20 -17.16 -53.18
CA TYR A 212 -2.10 -17.41 -52.28
C TYR A 212 -1.85 -16.18 -51.35
N MET A 213 -1.96 -14.97 -51.89
CA MET A 213 -1.84 -13.73 -51.15
C MET A 213 -2.97 -13.56 -50.12
#